data_a1232e4feee1ceae4d92aa11e0519b16
#
_entry.id   a1232e4feee1ceae4d92aa11e0519b16
#
_cell.length_a   1.000
_cell.length_b   1.000
_cell.length_c   1.000
_cell.angle_alpha   90.00
_cell.angle_beta   90.00
_cell.angle_gamma   90.00
#
_symmetry.space_group_name_H-M   'P 1'
#
loop_
_entity.id
_entity.type
_entity.pdbx_description
1 polymer ?
#
loop_
_entity_poly.entity_id
_entity_poly.type
_entity_poly.pdbx_seq_one_letter_code
_entity_poly.pdbx_strand_id
1 'polypeptide(L)'
;PSNLLMWLAYFPSQIRKRTPYVEHVFKAFYALHVTTNLERPNGCLPPVAIENVVDEPDLIRDIARNNGPYFMPARYLIGGETAADARKRTPKIVKDAPAYLIGPTWRGDWAFDGEVLVEEAASLLHHETFMESARTLFKSDIVIPEQVFVNLSTPMKAQPFSHVDIPEFMGVTRRNAPGWFLQAMGSSRLFEDVRISIITVVAWFYEGERGFFRYWPSGRDNDSVRHEHMWNTAVAGDNDFMHHLVERVGPKGSTPPEGMTINTELSFSDAKWNVVEDGEVLSSFGDKSVRLSLSWKAKVFSDAKNLEDYQTGTGDITVSEAINRFNAHLGSSFSDLSDDDLRVQLTERWSGYVI
;
A
#
# COMPACT_ATOMS: atom_id res chain seq x y z
N PRO A 1 -18.57 -15.46 15.24
CA PRO A 1 -19.79 -14.66 15.47
C PRO A 1 -19.73 -13.82 16.75
N SER A 2 -19.02 -14.30 17.80
CA SER A 2 -18.99 -13.61 19.10
C SER A 2 -18.12 -12.34 19.15
N ASN A 3 -17.13 -12.21 18.29
CA ASN A 3 -16.22 -11.05 18.30
C ASN A 3 -16.80 -9.80 17.64
N LEU A 4 -17.77 -9.94 16.73
CA LEU A 4 -18.41 -8.82 16.05
C LEU A 4 -19.31 -8.02 17.00
N LEU A 5 -20.03 -8.70 17.89
CA LEU A 5 -20.91 -8.04 18.87
C LEU A 5 -20.13 -7.29 19.94
N MET A 6 -18.94 -7.76 20.32
CA MET A 6 -18.05 -7.05 21.22
C MET A 6 -17.47 -5.77 20.60
N TRP A 7 -17.20 -5.75 19.30
CA TRP A 7 -16.69 -4.57 18.60
C TRP A 7 -17.76 -3.48 18.43
N LEU A 8 -19.00 -3.88 18.13
CA LEU A 8 -20.14 -2.95 18.03
C LEU A 8 -20.48 -2.27 19.37
N ALA A 9 -20.15 -2.89 20.48
CA ALA A 9 -20.37 -2.31 21.83
C ALA A 9 -19.32 -1.21 22.17
N TYR A 10 -18.18 -1.15 21.50
CA TYR A 10 -17.11 -0.20 21.78
C TYR A 10 -17.21 1.12 21.01
N PHE A 11 -18.14 1.25 20.04
CA PHE A 11 -18.37 2.50 19.33
C PHE A 11 -19.33 3.41 20.11
N PRO A 12 -18.94 4.69 20.37
CA PRO A 12 -19.82 5.65 21.01
C PRO A 12 -21.12 5.78 20.21
N SER A 13 -22.26 5.79 20.91
CA SER A 13 -23.61 5.84 20.33
C SER A 13 -23.87 7.05 19.42
N GLN A 14 -23.02 8.06 19.47
CA GLN A 14 -23.08 9.26 18.65
C GLN A 14 -22.59 9.04 17.19
N ILE A 15 -21.70 8.07 16.96
CA ILE A 15 -21.24 7.74 15.59
C ILE A 15 -22.32 6.94 14.83
N ARG A 16 -23.11 6.14 15.53
CA ARG A 16 -24.25 5.40 14.92
C ARG A 16 -25.31 6.29 14.28
N LYS A 17 -25.44 7.53 14.72
CA LYS A 17 -26.55 8.42 14.29
C LYS A 17 -26.20 9.35 13.13
N ARG A 18 -24.92 9.44 12.70
CA ARG A 18 -24.50 10.48 11.76
C ARG A 18 -24.14 10.02 10.36
N THR A 19 -23.99 8.71 10.09
CA THR A 19 -23.69 8.28 8.74
C THR A 19 -24.16 6.85 8.45
N PRO A 20 -25.25 6.64 7.71
CA PRO A 20 -25.61 5.33 7.12
C PRO A 20 -24.44 4.73 6.33
N TYR A 21 -23.58 5.58 5.81
CA TYR A 21 -22.36 5.27 5.07
C TYR A 21 -21.33 4.46 5.86
N VAL A 22 -21.07 4.80 7.13
CA VAL A 22 -20.10 4.06 7.98
C VAL A 22 -20.57 2.63 8.23
N GLU A 23 -21.87 2.41 8.39
CA GLU A 23 -22.41 1.07 8.62
C GLU A 23 -22.38 0.21 7.34
N HIS A 24 -22.62 0.80 6.17
CA HIS A 24 -22.50 0.13 4.87
C HIS A 24 -21.05 -0.23 4.55
N VAL A 25 -20.13 0.70 4.77
CA VAL A 25 -18.70 0.50 4.61
C VAL A 25 -18.19 -0.64 5.50
N PHE A 26 -18.63 -0.71 6.77
CA PHE A 26 -18.25 -1.81 7.67
C PHE A 26 -18.87 -3.15 7.30
N LYS A 27 -20.10 -3.17 6.81
CA LYS A 27 -20.75 -4.41 6.33
C LYS A 27 -20.09 -4.95 5.07
N ALA A 28 -19.76 -4.07 4.13
CA ALA A 28 -19.03 -4.42 2.92
C ALA A 28 -17.61 -4.92 3.26
N PHE A 29 -16.91 -4.23 4.16
CA PHE A 29 -15.60 -4.61 4.65
C PHE A 29 -15.58 -6.00 5.30
N TYR A 30 -16.64 -6.38 6.03
CA TYR A 30 -16.73 -7.68 6.69
C TYR A 30 -17.18 -8.81 5.74
N ALA A 31 -18.09 -8.53 4.84
CA ALA A 31 -18.59 -9.54 3.89
C ALA A 31 -17.52 -9.93 2.88
N LEU A 32 -16.68 -8.99 2.41
CA LEU A 32 -15.63 -9.24 1.46
C LEU A 32 -14.38 -9.90 2.08
N HIS A 33 -14.12 -9.68 3.35
CA HIS A 33 -13.03 -10.36 4.05
C HIS A 33 -13.20 -11.88 4.10
N VAL A 34 -14.40 -12.37 3.87
CA VAL A 34 -14.73 -13.80 3.99
C VAL A 34 -14.70 -14.54 2.64
N THR A 35 -14.72 -13.86 1.49
CA THR A 35 -15.04 -14.51 0.22
C THR A 35 -14.04 -14.36 -0.93
N THR A 36 -12.97 -13.60 -0.79
CA THR A 36 -12.03 -13.43 -1.91
C THR A 36 -10.68 -14.08 -1.62
N ASN A 37 -10.55 -15.34 -1.97
CA ASN A 37 -9.26 -15.95 -2.29
C ASN A 37 -8.80 -15.35 -3.61
N LEU A 38 -7.97 -14.31 -3.54
CA LEU A 38 -7.26 -13.78 -4.69
C LEU A 38 -6.09 -14.71 -5.01
N GLU A 39 -6.38 -15.82 -5.65
CA GLU A 39 -5.33 -16.66 -6.22
C GLU A 39 -4.95 -16.14 -7.61
N ARG A 40 -3.67 -16.12 -7.91
CA ARG A 40 -3.25 -15.92 -9.29
C ARG A 40 -3.91 -16.97 -10.19
N PRO A 41 -4.25 -16.66 -11.46
CA PRO A 41 -4.83 -17.64 -12.39
C PRO A 41 -4.01 -18.92 -12.53
N ASN A 42 -2.69 -18.82 -12.31
CA ASN A 42 -1.72 -19.93 -12.40
C ASN A 42 -1.11 -20.32 -11.03
N GLY A 43 -1.77 -19.98 -9.93
CA GLY A 43 -1.27 -20.18 -8.56
C GLY A 43 -0.48 -18.98 -8.02
N CYS A 44 -0.24 -18.96 -6.70
CA CYS A 44 0.59 -17.93 -6.07
C CYS A 44 2.07 -18.13 -6.47
N LEU A 45 2.76 -17.03 -6.76
CA LEU A 45 4.21 -17.06 -6.94
C LEU A 45 4.87 -17.16 -5.57
N PRO A 46 5.80 -18.11 -5.35
CA PRO A 46 6.48 -18.25 -4.06
C PRO A 46 7.36 -17.03 -3.81
N PRO A 47 7.17 -16.30 -2.69
CA PRO A 47 7.99 -15.14 -2.38
C PRO A 47 9.46 -15.52 -2.15
N VAL A 48 10.36 -14.57 -2.43
CA VAL A 48 11.80 -14.74 -2.24
C VAL A 48 12.25 -13.93 -1.03
N ALA A 49 12.84 -14.60 -0.04
CA ALA A 49 13.50 -13.92 1.07
C ALA A 49 14.93 -13.51 0.65
N ILE A 50 15.34 -12.31 1.05
CA ILE A 50 16.63 -11.71 0.73
C ILE A 50 17.31 -11.34 2.03
N GLU A 51 18.54 -11.81 2.21
CA GLU A 51 19.42 -11.43 3.32
C GLU A 51 20.50 -10.47 2.80
N ASN A 52 21.01 -9.60 3.68
CA ASN A 52 22.06 -8.64 3.36
C ASN A 52 21.73 -7.80 2.11
N VAL A 53 20.59 -7.09 2.19
CA VAL A 53 20.04 -6.29 1.09
C VAL A 53 21.03 -5.27 0.56
N VAL A 54 21.74 -4.57 1.46
CA VAL A 54 22.78 -3.58 1.13
C VAL A 54 24.02 -3.80 2.01
N ASP A 55 25.20 -3.37 1.52
CA ASP A 55 26.45 -3.47 2.26
C ASP A 55 26.48 -2.53 3.49
N GLU A 56 25.88 -1.36 3.37
CA GLU A 56 25.84 -0.31 4.39
C GLU A 56 24.40 0.01 4.84
N PRO A 57 23.78 -0.85 5.67
CA PRO A 57 22.37 -0.68 6.04
C PRO A 57 22.08 0.58 6.86
N ASP A 58 23.04 1.10 7.60
CA ASP A 58 22.90 2.37 8.33
C ASP A 58 22.72 3.56 7.40
N LEU A 59 23.30 3.53 6.19
CA LEU A 59 23.13 4.57 5.19
C LEU A 59 21.67 4.77 4.80
N ILE A 60 20.89 3.69 4.73
CA ILE A 60 19.45 3.78 4.43
C ILE A 60 18.71 4.58 5.51
N ARG A 61 19.09 4.38 6.77
CA ARG A 61 18.52 5.16 7.89
C ARG A 61 18.99 6.62 7.85
N ASP A 62 20.25 6.88 7.46
CA ASP A 62 20.77 8.24 7.32
C ASP A 62 20.05 9.00 6.20
N ILE A 63 19.84 8.37 5.05
CA ILE A 63 19.01 8.95 3.98
C ILE A 63 17.64 9.31 4.52
N ALA A 64 16.98 8.39 5.25
CA ALA A 64 15.66 8.66 5.81
C ALA A 64 15.67 9.83 6.82
N ARG A 65 16.67 9.94 7.67
CA ARG A 65 16.79 11.04 8.65
C ARG A 65 16.92 12.41 7.97
N ASN A 66 17.59 12.46 6.83
CA ASN A 66 17.93 13.70 6.13
C ASN A 66 16.87 14.16 5.11
N ASN A 67 15.94 13.29 4.71
CA ASN A 67 14.99 13.57 3.64
C ASN A 67 13.53 13.69 4.13
N GLY A 68 13.33 14.11 5.39
CA GLY A 68 12.01 14.50 5.91
C GLY A 68 11.63 15.95 5.59
N PRO A 69 10.45 16.43 5.96
CA PRO A 69 9.41 15.71 6.68
C PRO A 69 8.67 14.66 5.83
N TYR A 70 8.11 13.66 6.51
CA TYR A 70 7.32 12.59 5.92
C TYR A 70 5.83 12.80 6.22
N PHE A 71 4.98 12.34 5.30
CA PHE A 71 3.55 12.58 5.35
C PHE A 71 2.75 11.28 5.39
N MET A 72 1.56 11.31 6.00
CA MET A 72 0.68 10.15 5.99
C MET A 72 0.28 9.79 4.56
N PRO A 73 0.29 8.50 4.17
CA PRO A 73 -0.07 8.07 2.81
C PRO A 73 -1.45 8.58 2.36
N ALA A 74 -2.41 8.59 3.28
CA ALA A 74 -3.76 9.04 3.00
C ALA A 74 -3.86 10.54 2.64
N ARG A 75 -2.92 11.38 3.13
CA ARG A 75 -2.89 12.82 2.80
C ARG A 75 -2.69 13.06 1.31
N TYR A 76 -1.88 12.24 0.64
CA TYR A 76 -1.69 12.28 -0.81
C TYR A 76 -2.95 11.89 -1.60
N LEU A 77 -3.75 10.97 -1.04
CA LEU A 77 -4.93 10.44 -1.72
C LEU A 77 -6.14 11.37 -1.63
N ILE A 78 -6.33 12.05 -0.48
CA ILE A 78 -7.50 12.89 -0.22
C ILE A 78 -7.32 14.30 -0.80
N GLY A 79 -6.09 14.76 -0.97
CA GLY A 79 -5.78 16.11 -1.46
C GLY A 79 -6.28 16.44 -2.88
N GLY A 80 -6.94 15.50 -3.56
CA GLY A 80 -7.54 15.69 -4.89
C GLY A 80 -6.52 15.87 -6.01
N GLU A 81 -5.27 15.51 -5.78
CA GLU A 81 -4.19 15.56 -6.75
C GLU A 81 -3.99 14.17 -7.38
N THR A 82 -3.44 14.13 -8.61
CA THR A 82 -2.97 12.84 -9.12
C THR A 82 -1.87 12.32 -8.20
N ALA A 83 -1.81 11.01 -7.99
CA ALA A 83 -0.79 10.42 -7.13
C ALA A 83 0.63 10.78 -7.59
N ALA A 84 0.84 10.95 -8.89
CA ALA A 84 2.12 11.34 -9.48
C ALA A 84 2.56 12.74 -9.06
N ASP A 85 1.68 13.73 -9.15
CA ASP A 85 2.02 15.12 -8.81
C ASP A 85 2.16 15.31 -7.30
N ALA A 86 1.31 14.66 -6.53
CA ALA A 86 1.34 14.77 -5.07
C ALA A 86 2.62 14.19 -4.45
N ARG A 87 3.24 13.20 -5.08
CA ARG A 87 4.43 12.53 -4.54
C ARG A 87 5.74 13.26 -4.79
N LYS A 88 5.76 14.20 -5.75
CA LYS A 88 6.92 15.02 -6.08
C LYS A 88 7.01 16.31 -5.25
N ARG A 89 6.08 16.55 -4.36
CA ARG A 89 5.98 17.78 -3.55
C ARG A 89 5.29 17.52 -2.22
N THR A 90 5.34 18.52 -1.34
CA THR A 90 4.56 18.51 -0.10
C THR A 90 3.07 18.42 -0.41
N PRO A 91 2.34 17.43 0.12
CA PRO A 91 0.91 17.31 -0.10
C PRO A 91 0.14 18.46 0.55
N LYS A 92 -0.99 18.81 -0.02
CA LYS A 92 -1.86 19.87 0.51
C LYS A 92 -2.40 19.53 1.89
N ILE A 93 -2.71 20.59 2.66
CA ILE A 93 -3.43 20.45 3.94
C ILE A 93 -4.85 19.95 3.64
N VAL A 94 -5.26 18.94 4.39
CA VAL A 94 -6.60 18.36 4.33
C VAL A 94 -7.38 18.81 5.57
N LYS A 95 -8.53 19.45 5.36
CA LYS A 95 -9.33 20.00 6.48
C LYS A 95 -10.16 18.94 7.20
N ASP A 96 -10.75 18.03 6.42
CA ASP A 96 -11.64 16.98 6.94
C ASP A 96 -11.19 15.61 6.41
N ALA A 97 -10.79 14.74 7.31
CA ALA A 97 -10.44 13.37 6.97
C ALA A 97 -11.12 12.39 7.91
N PRO A 98 -11.57 11.24 7.40
CA PRO A 98 -12.08 10.17 8.25
C PRO A 98 -11.01 9.68 9.23
N ALA A 99 -11.39 9.52 10.50
CA ALA A 99 -10.46 9.12 11.57
C ALA A 99 -9.75 7.77 11.32
N TYR A 100 -10.34 6.87 10.53
CA TYR A 100 -9.74 5.58 10.20
C TYR A 100 -8.55 5.68 9.22
N LEU A 101 -8.38 6.83 8.56
CA LEU A 101 -7.23 7.11 7.67
C LEU A 101 -6.02 7.67 8.43
N ILE A 102 -6.21 8.05 9.69
CA ILE A 102 -5.17 8.61 10.53
C ILE A 102 -4.46 7.46 11.22
N GLY A 103 -3.19 7.26 10.89
CA GLY A 103 -2.38 6.20 11.47
C GLY A 103 -0.92 6.62 11.64
N PRO A 104 -0.21 6.04 12.62
CA PRO A 104 1.16 6.42 12.94
C PRO A 104 2.16 5.80 11.94
N THR A 105 1.90 6.01 10.66
CA THR A 105 2.77 5.60 9.56
C THR A 105 2.86 6.75 8.55
N TRP A 106 4.08 7.09 8.21
CA TRP A 106 4.42 8.14 7.26
C TRP A 106 5.21 7.57 6.10
N ARG A 107 5.08 8.18 4.94
CA ARG A 107 5.72 7.76 3.70
C ARG A 107 6.54 8.86 3.09
N GLY A 108 7.68 8.51 2.50
CA GLY A 108 8.47 9.33 1.62
C GLY A 108 8.82 8.58 0.33
N ASP A 109 8.56 9.18 -0.81
CA ASP A 109 8.92 8.61 -2.10
C ASP A 109 10.33 9.06 -2.47
N TRP A 110 11.24 8.12 -2.72
CA TRP A 110 12.63 8.34 -3.12
C TRP A 110 12.84 8.18 -4.61
N ALA A 111 11.99 7.40 -5.26
CA ALA A 111 11.82 7.37 -6.70
C ALA A 111 10.35 7.11 -7.04
N PHE A 112 9.85 7.70 -8.12
CA PHE A 112 8.48 7.56 -8.58
C PHE A 112 8.37 7.71 -10.09
N ASP A 113 7.62 6.83 -10.77
CA ASP A 113 7.52 6.76 -12.24
C ASP A 113 8.88 6.56 -12.94
N GLY A 114 9.81 5.85 -12.31
CA GLY A 114 11.17 5.67 -12.82
C GLY A 114 12.09 6.90 -12.62
N GLU A 115 11.59 7.99 -12.05
CA GLU A 115 12.34 9.20 -11.77
C GLU A 115 12.87 9.20 -10.33
N VAL A 116 14.17 9.45 -10.16
CA VAL A 116 14.81 9.60 -8.84
C VAL A 116 14.39 10.93 -8.22
N LEU A 117 13.88 10.90 -7.00
CA LEU A 117 13.46 12.08 -6.23
C LEU A 117 14.45 12.41 -5.09
N VAL A 118 15.18 11.41 -4.61
CA VAL A 118 16.22 11.53 -3.58
C VAL A 118 17.50 10.98 -4.15
N GLU A 119 18.47 11.85 -4.43
CA GLU A 119 19.69 11.48 -5.16
C GLU A 119 20.55 10.44 -4.40
N GLU A 120 20.63 10.55 -3.09
CA GLU A 120 21.37 9.60 -2.24
C GLU A 120 20.79 8.17 -2.29
N ALA A 121 19.54 8.03 -2.72
CA ALA A 121 18.86 6.76 -2.88
C ALA A 121 18.80 6.26 -4.34
N ALA A 122 19.45 6.95 -5.28
CA ALA A 122 19.36 6.65 -6.72
C ALA A 122 19.75 5.21 -7.07
N SER A 123 20.76 4.66 -6.42
CA SER A 123 21.21 3.27 -6.64
C SER A 123 20.16 2.21 -6.28
N LEU A 124 19.19 2.55 -5.42
CA LEU A 124 18.16 1.63 -5.00
C LEU A 124 17.10 1.40 -6.09
N LEU A 125 16.91 2.36 -7.00
CA LEU A 125 15.95 2.19 -8.10
C LEU A 125 16.34 1.04 -9.02
N HIS A 126 17.64 0.88 -9.31
CA HIS A 126 18.19 -0.19 -10.14
C HIS A 126 18.99 -1.21 -9.33
N HIS A 127 18.54 -1.50 -8.12
CA HIS A 127 19.24 -2.43 -7.21
C HIS A 127 19.26 -3.84 -7.78
N GLU A 128 20.45 -4.39 -8.06
CA GLU A 128 20.59 -5.64 -8.83
C GLU A 128 19.92 -6.84 -8.15
N THR A 129 20.04 -6.96 -6.83
CA THR A 129 19.39 -8.05 -6.09
C THR A 129 17.85 -8.01 -6.20
N PHE A 130 17.28 -6.80 -6.26
CA PHE A 130 15.83 -6.63 -6.46
C PHE A 130 15.42 -6.97 -7.89
N MET A 131 16.21 -6.54 -8.87
CA MET A 131 16.01 -6.87 -10.27
C MET A 131 16.10 -8.37 -10.50
N GLU A 132 17.09 -9.06 -9.93
CA GLU A 132 17.25 -10.50 -10.06
C GLU A 132 16.12 -11.28 -9.38
N SER A 133 15.66 -10.80 -8.21
CA SER A 133 14.48 -11.37 -7.56
C SER A 133 13.22 -11.25 -8.42
N ALA A 134 13.07 -10.14 -9.15
CA ALA A 134 11.97 -9.95 -10.09
C ALA A 134 12.06 -10.93 -11.27
N ARG A 135 13.23 -11.05 -11.87
CA ARG A 135 13.48 -12.00 -12.98
C ARG A 135 13.17 -13.44 -12.56
N THR A 136 13.66 -13.82 -11.39
CA THR A 136 13.45 -15.16 -10.84
C THR A 136 11.98 -15.44 -10.55
N LEU A 137 11.29 -14.51 -9.89
CA LEU A 137 9.90 -14.68 -9.46
C LEU A 137 8.95 -14.77 -10.66
N PHE A 138 9.11 -13.88 -11.63
CA PHE A 138 8.22 -13.79 -12.80
C PHE A 138 8.72 -14.58 -14.02
N LYS A 139 9.94 -15.12 -13.97
CA LYS A 139 10.59 -15.83 -15.08
C LYS A 139 10.65 -14.98 -16.35
N SER A 140 11.01 -13.71 -16.19
CA SER A 140 11.16 -12.74 -17.26
C SER A 140 12.36 -11.83 -17.01
N ASP A 141 13.09 -11.52 -18.09
CA ASP A 141 14.22 -10.60 -18.06
C ASP A 141 13.80 -9.12 -18.18
N ILE A 142 12.53 -8.87 -18.51
CA ILE A 142 12.03 -7.51 -18.80
C ILE A 142 11.41 -6.94 -17.52
N VAL A 143 12.22 -6.21 -16.76
CA VAL A 143 11.85 -5.60 -15.48
C VAL A 143 12.10 -4.10 -15.57
N ILE A 144 11.07 -3.31 -15.34
CA ILE A 144 11.13 -1.83 -15.38
C ILE A 144 10.88 -1.29 -13.97
N PRO A 145 11.94 -0.85 -13.27
CA PRO A 145 11.82 -0.23 -11.95
C PRO A 145 11.03 1.07 -12.01
N GLU A 146 10.13 1.28 -11.04
CA GLU A 146 9.26 2.46 -11.03
C GLU A 146 9.27 3.22 -9.73
N GLN A 147 9.34 2.53 -8.60
CA GLN A 147 9.18 3.18 -7.32
C GLN A 147 10.18 2.68 -6.28
N VAL A 148 10.70 3.64 -5.52
CA VAL A 148 11.37 3.41 -4.24
C VAL A 148 10.72 4.34 -3.22
N PHE A 149 10.21 3.79 -2.13
CA PHE A 149 9.64 4.60 -1.06
C PHE A 149 9.88 3.98 0.31
N VAL A 150 9.92 4.83 1.32
CA VAL A 150 10.01 4.38 2.70
C VAL A 150 8.69 4.58 3.42
N ASN A 151 8.36 3.62 4.29
CA ASN A 151 7.34 3.77 5.30
C ASN A 151 8.01 3.77 6.68
N LEU A 152 7.73 4.81 7.44
CA LEU A 152 8.21 5.03 8.79
C LEU A 152 7.04 4.89 9.75
N SER A 153 7.11 3.94 10.67
CA SER A 153 6.01 3.73 11.65
C SER A 153 6.54 3.89 13.06
N THR A 154 5.91 4.76 13.84
CA THR A 154 6.14 4.83 15.28
C THR A 154 5.44 3.67 15.99
N PRO A 155 5.68 3.43 17.29
CA PRO A 155 5.00 2.37 18.01
C PRO A 155 3.47 2.42 17.85
N MET A 156 2.90 1.31 17.40
CA MET A 156 1.47 1.22 17.06
C MET A 156 0.90 -0.19 17.29
N LYS A 157 -0.42 -0.30 17.31
CA LYS A 157 -1.11 -1.59 17.26
C LYS A 157 -0.86 -2.27 15.90
N ALA A 158 -1.03 -3.59 15.83
CA ALA A 158 -1.02 -4.30 14.56
C ALA A 158 -2.06 -3.72 13.60
N GLN A 159 -1.79 -3.78 12.31
CA GLN A 159 -2.81 -3.52 11.30
C GLN A 159 -4.00 -4.47 11.54
N PRO A 160 -5.23 -3.98 11.49
CA PRO A 160 -6.41 -4.78 11.84
C PRO A 160 -6.67 -5.90 10.83
N PHE A 161 -6.21 -5.73 9.59
CA PHE A 161 -6.48 -6.66 8.49
C PHE A 161 -5.27 -6.82 7.59
N SER A 162 -5.15 -8.02 7.00
CA SER A 162 -4.24 -8.26 5.88
C SER A 162 -4.80 -7.64 4.60
N HIS A 163 -3.91 -7.28 3.69
CA HIS A 163 -4.26 -6.65 2.42
C HIS A 163 -3.39 -7.17 1.28
N VAL A 164 -3.82 -6.90 0.07
CA VAL A 164 -3.02 -6.96 -1.15
C VAL A 164 -2.76 -5.55 -1.66
N ASP A 165 -1.74 -5.37 -2.46
CA ASP A 165 -1.46 -4.08 -3.09
C ASP A 165 -2.53 -3.74 -4.15
N ILE A 166 -2.64 -2.47 -4.48
CA ILE A 166 -3.57 -2.02 -5.52
C ILE A 166 -2.92 -2.28 -6.88
N PRO A 167 -3.55 -3.09 -7.74
CA PRO A 167 -3.02 -3.42 -9.05
C PRO A 167 -3.07 -2.25 -10.04
N GLU A 168 -2.37 -2.40 -11.16
CA GLU A 168 -2.47 -1.53 -12.32
C GLU A 168 -2.83 -2.33 -13.58
N PHE A 169 -3.43 -1.63 -14.54
CA PHE A 169 -3.88 -2.20 -15.81
C PHE A 169 -3.44 -1.31 -16.96
N MET A 170 -3.31 -1.88 -18.16
CA MET A 170 -3.01 -1.12 -19.36
C MET A 170 -4.11 -0.07 -19.59
N GLY A 171 -3.73 1.21 -19.59
CA GLY A 171 -4.62 2.36 -19.74
C GLY A 171 -5.39 2.77 -18.47
N VAL A 172 -5.50 1.93 -17.43
CA VAL A 172 -6.22 2.27 -16.18
C VAL A 172 -5.31 2.09 -14.97
N THR A 173 -4.83 3.20 -14.43
CA THR A 173 -3.85 3.25 -13.35
C THR A 173 -4.28 4.25 -12.28
N ARG A 174 -3.48 4.43 -11.24
CA ARG A 174 -3.71 5.45 -10.19
C ARG A 174 -3.66 6.89 -10.70
N ARG A 175 -3.30 7.11 -11.95
CA ARG A 175 -3.31 8.44 -12.59
C ARG A 175 -4.71 8.86 -13.06
N ASN A 176 -5.57 7.90 -13.38
CA ASN A 176 -6.89 8.16 -13.98
C ASN A 176 -8.04 7.40 -13.31
N ALA A 177 -7.77 6.55 -12.32
CA ALA A 177 -8.78 5.81 -11.57
C ALA A 177 -8.49 5.79 -10.07
N PRO A 178 -9.51 5.84 -9.20
CA PRO A 178 -9.32 5.75 -7.76
C PRO A 178 -8.94 4.33 -7.34
N GLY A 179 -8.23 4.21 -6.20
CA GLY A 179 -7.74 2.93 -5.69
C GLY A 179 -8.82 1.87 -5.51
N TRP A 180 -10.01 2.25 -5.04
CA TRP A 180 -11.14 1.33 -4.87
C TRP A 180 -11.58 0.69 -6.20
N PHE A 181 -11.54 1.44 -7.30
CA PHE A 181 -11.91 0.94 -8.63
C PHE A 181 -10.86 -0.05 -9.16
N LEU A 182 -9.58 0.31 -9.06
CA LEU A 182 -8.47 -0.60 -9.40
C LEU A 182 -8.52 -1.90 -8.59
N GLN A 183 -8.84 -1.79 -7.29
CA GLN A 183 -9.01 -2.97 -6.44
C GLN A 183 -10.19 -3.84 -6.88
N ALA A 184 -11.32 -3.22 -7.24
CA ALA A 184 -12.46 -3.95 -7.80
C ALA A 184 -12.10 -4.63 -9.13
N MET A 185 -11.37 -3.94 -10.03
CA MET A 185 -10.86 -4.54 -11.26
C MET A 185 -9.99 -5.77 -10.96
N GLY A 186 -9.05 -5.67 -10.03
CA GLY A 186 -8.18 -6.77 -9.62
C GLY A 186 -8.92 -7.96 -9.03
N SER A 187 -9.84 -7.68 -8.12
CA SER A 187 -10.59 -8.72 -7.40
C SER A 187 -11.64 -9.41 -8.24
N SER A 188 -12.18 -8.72 -9.24
CA SER A 188 -13.20 -9.28 -10.15
C SER A 188 -12.67 -10.32 -11.13
N ARG A 189 -11.38 -10.30 -11.42
CA ARG A 189 -10.74 -11.12 -12.46
C ARG A 189 -11.23 -10.86 -13.89
N LEU A 190 -11.98 -9.80 -14.11
CA LEU A 190 -12.50 -9.44 -15.45
C LEU A 190 -11.47 -8.75 -16.34
N PHE A 191 -10.28 -8.45 -15.80
CA PHE A 191 -9.25 -7.59 -16.42
C PHE A 191 -7.87 -8.25 -16.47
N GLU A 192 -7.78 -9.57 -16.33
CA GLU A 192 -6.50 -10.28 -16.32
C GLU A 192 -5.77 -10.18 -17.67
N ASP A 193 -6.53 -9.97 -18.76
CA ASP A 193 -6.03 -9.73 -20.12
C ASP A 193 -5.23 -8.43 -20.28
N VAL A 194 -5.48 -7.45 -19.42
CA VAL A 194 -4.84 -6.13 -19.42
C VAL A 194 -4.12 -5.81 -18.10
N ARG A 195 -3.98 -6.78 -17.20
CA ARG A 195 -3.27 -6.59 -15.92
C ARG A 195 -1.76 -6.44 -16.17
N ILE A 196 -1.16 -5.46 -15.51
CA ILE A 196 0.29 -5.30 -15.45
C ILE A 196 0.83 -6.09 -14.27
N SER A 197 1.81 -6.97 -14.51
CA SER A 197 2.49 -7.68 -13.43
C SER A 197 3.42 -6.73 -12.67
N ILE A 198 3.25 -6.65 -11.34
CA ILE A 198 4.06 -5.79 -10.48
C ILE A 198 4.71 -6.63 -9.39
N ILE A 199 6.02 -6.56 -9.29
CA ILE A 199 6.73 -7.07 -8.13
C ILE A 199 6.84 -5.99 -7.08
N THR A 200 6.71 -6.37 -5.80
CA THR A 200 7.05 -5.54 -4.65
C THR A 200 8.14 -6.21 -3.84
N VAL A 201 9.25 -5.52 -3.60
CA VAL A 201 10.24 -5.90 -2.60
C VAL A 201 10.04 -5.01 -1.39
N VAL A 202 9.82 -5.60 -0.23
CA VAL A 202 9.79 -4.87 1.05
C VAL A 202 11.06 -5.24 1.82
N ALA A 203 11.93 -4.25 2.05
CA ALA A 203 13.15 -4.39 2.83
C ALA A 203 13.02 -3.67 4.17
N TRP A 204 13.69 -4.17 5.20
CA TRP A 204 13.61 -3.61 6.54
C TRP A 204 14.98 -3.21 7.07
N PHE A 205 14.99 -2.04 7.73
CA PHE A 205 16.13 -1.45 8.41
C PHE A 205 15.67 -1.02 9.83
N TYR A 206 15.25 -2.01 10.63
CA TYR A 206 14.61 -1.79 11.92
C TYR A 206 15.17 -2.74 12.99
N GLU A 207 15.64 -2.17 14.09
CA GLU A 207 16.21 -2.90 15.22
C GLU A 207 15.36 -2.79 16.50
N GLY A 208 14.16 -2.22 16.38
CA GLY A 208 13.27 -2.05 17.53
C GLY A 208 12.48 -3.31 17.87
N GLU A 209 11.58 -3.18 18.82
CA GLU A 209 10.78 -4.31 19.32
C GLU A 209 9.61 -4.61 18.38
N ARG A 210 9.46 -5.88 17.96
CA ARG A 210 8.35 -6.37 17.12
C ARG A 210 8.35 -5.74 15.72
N GLY A 211 7.15 -5.33 15.21
CA GLY A 211 7.05 -4.70 13.88
C GLY A 211 7.24 -5.69 12.73
N PHE A 212 7.00 -6.97 12.99
CA PHE A 212 7.19 -8.04 12.02
C PHE A 212 6.25 -7.91 10.83
N PHE A 213 6.65 -8.53 9.73
CA PHE A 213 5.87 -8.61 8.51
C PHE A 213 5.25 -10.01 8.40
N ARG A 214 3.93 -10.06 8.34
CA ARG A 214 3.21 -11.31 8.15
C ARG A 214 2.61 -11.35 6.76
N TYR A 215 2.76 -12.48 6.06
CA TYR A 215 2.25 -12.65 4.72
C TYR A 215 1.72 -14.07 4.48
N TRP A 216 0.88 -14.25 3.46
CA TRP A 216 0.21 -15.51 3.13
C TRP A 216 0.60 -15.95 1.72
N PRO A 217 1.68 -16.72 1.55
CA PRO A 217 2.22 -17.08 0.23
C PRO A 217 1.31 -18.02 -0.56
N SER A 218 0.45 -18.77 0.12
CA SER A 218 -0.49 -19.73 -0.49
C SER A 218 -1.96 -19.28 -0.40
N GLY A 219 -2.19 -17.96 -0.26
CA GLY A 219 -3.53 -17.43 -0.09
C GLY A 219 -3.95 -17.32 1.38
N ARG A 220 -4.89 -16.43 1.64
CA ARG A 220 -5.29 -15.97 2.98
C ARG A 220 -5.84 -17.07 3.89
N ASP A 221 -6.47 -18.09 3.32
CA ASP A 221 -7.07 -19.19 4.09
C ASP A 221 -6.05 -20.27 4.48
N ASN A 222 -4.81 -20.11 4.05
CA ASN A 222 -3.70 -21.01 4.37
C ASN A 222 -2.80 -20.43 5.47
N ASP A 223 -1.77 -21.18 5.84
CA ASP A 223 -0.81 -20.77 6.85
C ASP A 223 -0.05 -19.52 6.44
N SER A 224 0.06 -18.58 7.37
CA SER A 224 0.86 -17.37 7.19
C SER A 224 2.31 -17.61 7.59
N VAL A 225 3.19 -16.89 6.92
CA VAL A 225 4.61 -16.78 7.30
C VAL A 225 4.82 -15.46 8.02
N ARG A 226 5.61 -15.46 9.08
CA ARG A 226 6.06 -14.25 9.76
C ARG A 226 7.55 -14.04 9.50
N HIS A 227 7.88 -12.94 8.84
CA HIS A 227 9.27 -12.49 8.68
C HIS A 227 9.69 -11.70 9.91
N GLU A 228 10.65 -12.25 10.67
CA GLU A 228 11.07 -11.71 11.96
C GLU A 228 12.40 -10.97 11.90
N HIS A 229 13.21 -11.22 10.89
CA HIS A 229 14.48 -10.56 10.69
C HIS A 229 14.23 -9.19 10.05
N MET A 230 14.29 -8.14 10.87
CA MET A 230 13.89 -6.79 10.44
C MET A 230 15.08 -5.87 10.19
N TRP A 231 16.29 -6.41 10.09
CA TRP A 231 17.49 -5.63 9.82
C TRP A 231 18.23 -6.16 8.60
N ASN A 232 18.32 -5.30 7.58
CA ASN A 232 19.01 -5.55 6.30
C ASN A 232 18.52 -6.83 5.58
N THR A 233 17.22 -7.08 5.66
CA THR A 233 16.57 -8.22 5.00
C THR A 233 15.38 -7.74 4.20
N ALA A 234 14.91 -8.55 3.23
CA ALA A 234 13.72 -8.23 2.46
C ALA A 234 12.90 -9.49 2.10
N VAL A 235 11.68 -9.24 1.66
CA VAL A 235 10.83 -10.21 0.97
C VAL A 235 10.39 -9.61 -0.36
N ALA A 236 10.70 -10.30 -1.45
CA ALA A 236 10.21 -10.02 -2.79
C ALA A 236 8.96 -10.87 -3.06
N GLY A 237 7.88 -10.27 -3.51
CA GLY A 237 6.62 -10.97 -3.74
C GLY A 237 5.71 -10.28 -4.74
N ASP A 238 4.73 -11.05 -5.19
CA ASP A 238 3.60 -10.57 -5.98
C ASP A 238 2.50 -10.06 -5.04
N ASN A 239 2.71 -8.87 -4.50
CA ASN A 239 1.86 -8.32 -3.45
C ASN A 239 0.46 -7.94 -3.95
N ASP A 240 0.23 -7.90 -5.26
CA ASP A 240 -1.11 -7.74 -5.85
C ASP A 240 -1.99 -8.98 -5.59
N PHE A 241 -1.38 -10.11 -5.22
CA PHE A 241 -2.07 -11.37 -4.89
C PHE A 241 -1.70 -11.91 -3.50
N MET A 242 -0.52 -11.60 -3.00
CA MET A 242 -0.07 -12.06 -1.70
C MET A 242 -0.59 -11.17 -0.57
N HIS A 243 -1.52 -11.68 0.22
CA HIS A 243 -1.98 -10.98 1.42
C HIS A 243 -0.84 -10.76 2.41
N HIS A 244 -0.80 -9.56 2.99
CA HIS A 244 0.22 -9.19 3.98
C HIS A 244 -0.29 -8.14 4.98
N LEU A 245 0.41 -8.01 6.10
CA LEU A 245 0.17 -6.99 7.11
C LEU A 245 1.43 -6.68 7.92
N VAL A 246 1.43 -5.54 8.59
CA VAL A 246 2.41 -5.18 9.62
C VAL A 246 1.84 -5.53 10.99
N GLU A 247 2.58 -6.35 11.75
CA GLU A 247 2.24 -6.64 13.14
C GLU A 247 2.51 -5.39 14.02
N ARG A 248 2.13 -5.46 15.30
CA ARG A 248 2.39 -4.39 16.26
C ARG A 248 3.85 -3.92 16.20
N VAL A 249 4.06 -2.62 16.18
CA VAL A 249 5.37 -1.97 16.30
C VAL A 249 5.57 -1.52 17.73
N GLY A 250 6.73 -1.80 18.31
CA GLY A 250 7.10 -1.40 19.67
C GLY A 250 6.47 -2.25 20.79
N PRO A 251 6.63 -1.85 22.04
CA PRO A 251 6.22 -2.58 23.24
C PRO A 251 4.72 -2.89 23.28
N LYS A 252 4.35 -3.91 24.06
CA LYS A 252 2.94 -4.20 24.31
C LYS A 252 2.28 -3.04 25.05
N GLY A 253 1.16 -2.56 24.50
CA GLY A 253 0.43 -1.43 25.06
C GLY A 253 0.75 -0.08 24.43
N SER A 254 1.73 0.00 23.52
CA SER A 254 1.97 1.22 22.74
C SER A 254 0.69 1.68 22.02
N THR A 255 0.44 2.97 22.10
CA THR A 255 -0.66 3.65 21.40
C THR A 255 -0.09 4.72 20.48
N PRO A 256 -0.79 5.08 19.41
CA PRO A 256 -0.45 6.25 18.60
C PRO A 256 -0.39 7.51 19.46
N PRO A 257 0.42 8.50 19.10
CA PRO A 257 0.38 9.82 19.75
C PRO A 257 -1.04 10.42 19.73
N GLU A 258 -1.45 11.05 20.83
CA GLU A 258 -2.71 11.77 20.88
C GLU A 258 -2.65 13.07 20.07
N GLY A 259 -3.79 13.51 19.54
CA GLY A 259 -3.88 14.76 18.78
C GLY A 259 -3.47 14.67 17.32
N MET A 260 -3.11 13.48 16.82
CA MET A 260 -2.77 13.31 15.40
C MET A 260 -3.97 13.60 14.49
N THR A 261 -3.70 14.31 13.40
CA THR A 261 -4.60 14.44 12.25
C THR A 261 -3.96 13.83 11.00
N ILE A 262 -4.65 13.84 9.88
CA ILE A 262 -4.07 13.40 8.60
C ILE A 262 -2.89 14.29 8.15
N ASN A 263 -2.80 15.52 8.68
CA ASN A 263 -1.74 16.48 8.36
C ASN A 263 -0.49 16.30 9.22
N THR A 264 -0.55 15.46 10.24
CA THR A 264 0.60 15.18 11.11
C THR A 264 1.79 14.70 10.30
N GLU A 265 2.95 15.28 10.56
CA GLU A 265 4.21 15.02 9.88
C GLU A 265 5.16 14.23 10.79
N LEU A 266 6.11 13.53 10.19
CA LEU A 266 7.21 12.89 10.89
C LEU A 266 8.54 13.47 10.39
N SER A 267 9.34 14.03 11.29
CA SER A 267 10.64 14.60 10.98
C SER A 267 11.71 14.13 11.96
N PHE A 268 12.98 14.17 11.54
CA PHE A 268 14.10 13.83 12.39
C PHE A 268 14.87 15.09 12.76
N SER A 269 14.95 15.38 14.05
CA SER A 269 15.79 16.45 14.61
C SER A 269 16.18 16.12 16.04
N ASP A 270 17.27 16.69 16.52
CA ASP A 270 17.80 16.48 17.88
C ASP A 270 17.98 14.99 18.23
N ALA A 271 18.46 14.21 17.25
CA ALA A 271 18.67 12.77 17.32
C ALA A 271 17.37 11.95 17.63
N LYS A 272 16.20 12.49 17.28
CA LYS A 272 14.88 11.84 17.50
C LYS A 272 13.98 12.02 16.30
N TRP A 273 13.07 11.08 16.15
CA TRP A 273 11.91 11.19 15.29
C TRP A 273 10.78 11.91 16.03
N ASN A 274 10.36 13.03 15.50
CA ASN A 274 9.33 13.88 16.07
C ASN A 274 8.05 13.80 15.25
N VAL A 275 6.95 13.47 15.89
CA VAL A 275 5.60 13.55 15.36
C VAL A 275 5.11 14.96 15.57
N VAL A 276 4.87 15.69 14.48
CA VAL A 276 4.60 17.14 14.48
C VAL A 276 3.23 17.42 13.89
N GLU A 277 2.44 18.22 14.60
CA GLU A 277 1.15 18.75 14.13
C GLU A 277 1.15 20.26 14.27
N ASP A 278 0.88 20.99 13.19
CA ASP A 278 0.86 22.47 13.14
C ASP A 278 2.11 23.13 13.78
N GLY A 279 3.29 22.52 13.60
CA GLY A 279 4.56 22.98 14.15
C GLY A 279 4.84 22.59 15.61
N GLU A 280 3.89 21.95 16.29
CA GLU A 280 4.06 21.48 17.66
C GLU A 280 4.44 19.99 17.71
N VAL A 281 5.38 19.63 18.58
CA VAL A 281 5.80 18.24 18.75
C VAL A 281 4.83 17.51 19.68
N LEU A 282 4.05 16.59 19.13
CA LEU A 282 3.13 15.73 19.89
C LEU A 282 3.86 14.63 20.65
N SER A 283 4.88 14.05 20.02
CA SER A 283 5.69 12.96 20.62
C SER A 283 7.02 12.83 19.91
N SER A 284 8.02 12.32 20.66
CA SER A 284 9.37 12.05 20.13
C SER A 284 9.77 10.60 20.42
N PHE A 285 10.44 9.98 19.43
CA PHE A 285 10.87 8.59 19.50
C PHE A 285 12.37 8.47 19.21
N GLY A 286 13.06 7.58 19.93
CA GLY A 286 14.42 7.20 19.60
C GLY A 286 14.47 6.55 18.22
N ASP A 287 15.59 6.70 17.53
CA ASP A 287 15.73 6.25 16.15
C ASP A 287 15.37 4.76 15.97
N LYS A 288 15.91 3.87 16.81
CA LYS A 288 15.63 2.42 16.76
C LYS A 288 14.17 2.07 17.05
N SER A 289 13.39 2.96 17.65
CA SER A 289 11.97 2.73 17.93
C SER A 289 11.06 2.98 16.74
N VAL A 290 11.55 3.68 15.71
CA VAL A 290 10.80 3.93 14.47
C VAL A 290 11.12 2.86 13.45
N ARG A 291 10.09 2.10 13.09
CA ARG A 291 10.20 1.04 12.09
C ARG A 291 10.35 1.65 10.71
N LEU A 292 11.49 1.43 10.09
CA LEU A 292 11.75 1.79 8.71
C LEU A 292 11.61 0.55 7.82
N SER A 293 10.75 0.62 6.83
CA SER A 293 10.73 -0.29 5.70
C SER A 293 10.84 0.48 4.39
N LEU A 294 11.65 -0.07 3.49
CA LEU A 294 11.80 0.41 2.12
C LEU A 294 10.99 -0.52 1.21
N SER A 295 10.20 0.04 0.34
CA SER A 295 9.50 -0.68 -0.70
C SER A 295 10.04 -0.28 -2.05
N TRP A 296 10.38 -1.28 -2.84
CA TRP A 296 10.76 -1.14 -4.24
C TRP A 296 9.70 -1.81 -5.10
N LYS A 297 9.31 -1.17 -6.20
CA LYS A 297 8.35 -1.72 -7.15
C LYS A 297 8.86 -1.63 -8.57
N ALA A 298 8.57 -2.69 -9.33
CA ALA A 298 8.85 -2.72 -10.77
C ALA A 298 7.71 -3.40 -11.53
N LYS A 299 7.49 -2.95 -12.76
CA LYS A 299 6.64 -3.65 -13.72
C LYS A 299 7.45 -4.76 -14.39
N VAL A 300 6.80 -5.88 -14.62
CA VAL A 300 7.41 -7.04 -15.29
C VAL A 300 6.58 -7.42 -16.49
N PHE A 301 7.25 -7.55 -17.65
CA PHE A 301 6.61 -7.87 -18.92
C PHE A 301 7.05 -9.25 -19.39
N SER A 302 6.12 -10.03 -19.94
CA SER A 302 6.36 -11.42 -20.35
C SER A 302 7.34 -11.52 -21.53
N ASP A 303 7.34 -10.53 -22.42
CA ASP A 303 8.14 -10.47 -23.64
C ASP A 303 8.24 -9.03 -24.16
N ALA A 304 9.07 -8.83 -25.18
CA ALA A 304 9.32 -7.51 -25.77
C ALA A 304 8.06 -6.88 -26.40
N LYS A 305 7.16 -7.72 -26.93
CA LYS A 305 5.90 -7.22 -27.50
C LYS A 305 4.99 -6.65 -26.40
N ASN A 306 4.88 -7.33 -25.28
CA ASN A 306 4.08 -6.88 -24.14
C ASN A 306 4.60 -5.55 -23.59
N LEU A 307 5.93 -5.36 -23.53
CA LEU A 307 6.54 -4.09 -23.19
C LEU A 307 6.24 -3.00 -24.24
N GLU A 308 6.37 -3.31 -25.53
CA GLU A 308 6.06 -2.38 -26.62
C GLU A 308 4.59 -1.94 -26.57
N ASP A 309 3.67 -2.89 -26.40
CA ASP A 309 2.24 -2.61 -26.26
C ASP A 309 1.97 -1.65 -25.10
N TYR A 310 2.60 -1.87 -23.94
CA TYR A 310 2.51 -0.97 -22.78
C TYR A 310 3.08 0.43 -23.11
N GLN A 311 4.23 0.52 -23.76
CA GLN A 311 4.89 1.80 -24.07
C GLN A 311 4.13 2.62 -25.13
N THR A 312 3.47 1.95 -26.05
CA THR A 312 2.70 2.58 -27.13
C THR A 312 1.22 2.79 -26.78
N GLY A 313 0.76 2.22 -25.67
CA GLY A 313 -0.67 2.19 -25.31
C GLY A 313 -1.49 1.25 -26.18
N THR A 314 -0.84 0.31 -26.88
CA THR A 314 -1.53 -0.69 -27.70
C THR A 314 -2.23 -1.69 -26.77
N GLY A 315 -3.56 -1.76 -26.87
CA GLY A 315 -4.38 -2.58 -25.98
C GLY A 315 -4.76 -1.90 -24.67
N ASP A 316 -4.41 -0.63 -24.50
CA ASP A 316 -4.93 0.17 -23.39
C ASP A 316 -6.46 0.19 -23.40
N ILE A 317 -7.03 0.01 -22.22
CA ILE A 317 -8.45 0.22 -22.02
C ILE A 317 -8.69 1.58 -21.34
N THR A 318 -9.86 2.15 -21.59
CA THR A 318 -10.31 3.35 -20.88
C THR A 318 -11.10 2.98 -19.62
N VAL A 319 -11.23 3.96 -18.71
CA VAL A 319 -12.12 3.83 -17.53
C VAL A 319 -13.54 3.49 -17.95
N SER A 320 -14.04 4.09 -19.06
CA SER A 320 -15.38 3.81 -19.59
C SER A 320 -15.51 2.36 -20.07
N GLU A 321 -14.51 1.81 -20.73
CA GLU A 321 -14.50 0.39 -21.14
C GLU A 321 -14.46 -0.54 -19.93
N ALA A 322 -13.72 -0.18 -18.87
CA ALA A 322 -13.72 -0.94 -17.65
C ALA A 322 -15.12 -0.93 -16.98
N ILE A 323 -15.79 0.23 -16.93
CA ILE A 323 -17.18 0.32 -16.44
C ILE A 323 -18.12 -0.53 -17.31
N ASN A 324 -17.95 -0.51 -18.63
CA ASN A 324 -18.77 -1.33 -19.53
C ASN A 324 -18.56 -2.84 -19.30
N ARG A 325 -17.34 -3.30 -19.02
CA ARG A 325 -17.09 -4.72 -18.64
C ARG A 325 -17.80 -5.07 -17.33
N PHE A 326 -17.78 -4.19 -16.33
CA PHE A 326 -18.56 -4.38 -15.10
C PHE A 326 -20.06 -4.40 -15.37
N ASN A 327 -20.58 -3.45 -16.15
CA ASN A 327 -22.00 -3.40 -16.54
C ASN A 327 -22.46 -4.70 -17.21
N ALA A 328 -21.67 -5.20 -18.18
CA ALA A 328 -21.97 -6.45 -18.85
C ALA A 328 -21.99 -7.66 -17.90
N HIS A 329 -21.08 -7.69 -16.91
CA HIS A 329 -21.01 -8.76 -15.93
C HIS A 329 -22.13 -8.69 -14.87
N LEU A 330 -22.51 -7.47 -14.45
CA LEU A 330 -23.51 -7.25 -13.40
C LEU A 330 -24.95 -7.13 -13.93
N GLY A 331 -25.12 -6.93 -15.24
CA GLY A 331 -26.42 -6.59 -15.82
C GLY A 331 -26.91 -5.20 -15.42
N SER A 332 -25.97 -4.25 -15.24
CA SER A 332 -26.21 -2.87 -14.80
C SER A 332 -25.89 -1.85 -15.90
N SER A 333 -26.07 -0.57 -15.61
CA SER A 333 -25.90 0.53 -16.59
C SER A 333 -25.25 1.78 -15.97
N PHE A 334 -24.19 1.58 -15.21
CA PHE A 334 -23.39 2.68 -14.66
C PHE A 334 -22.73 3.50 -15.77
N SER A 335 -22.55 4.80 -15.55
CA SER A 335 -22.05 5.73 -16.57
C SER A 335 -20.60 6.18 -16.36
N ASP A 336 -20.21 6.47 -15.14
CA ASP A 336 -18.89 6.99 -14.81
C ASP A 336 -18.49 6.71 -13.35
N LEU A 337 -17.27 7.12 -12.96
CA LEU A 337 -16.72 6.88 -11.61
C LEU A 337 -17.37 7.74 -10.51
N SER A 338 -18.16 8.74 -10.86
CA SER A 338 -18.89 9.58 -9.90
C SER A 338 -20.23 8.96 -9.47
N ASP A 339 -20.63 7.86 -10.11
CA ASP A 339 -21.82 7.11 -9.77
C ASP A 339 -21.65 6.40 -8.42
N ASP A 340 -22.38 6.85 -7.41
CA ASP A 340 -22.30 6.32 -6.06
C ASP A 340 -22.79 4.85 -5.99
N ASP A 341 -23.75 4.47 -6.82
CA ASP A 341 -24.24 3.09 -6.89
C ASP A 341 -23.17 2.17 -7.49
N LEU A 342 -22.43 2.62 -8.51
CA LEU A 342 -21.26 1.91 -9.03
C LEU A 342 -20.27 1.65 -7.91
N ARG A 343 -19.86 2.70 -7.18
CA ARG A 343 -18.89 2.58 -6.09
C ARG A 343 -19.38 1.61 -5.03
N VAL A 344 -20.63 1.72 -4.60
CA VAL A 344 -21.21 0.84 -3.59
C VAL A 344 -21.20 -0.61 -4.07
N GLN A 345 -21.73 -0.89 -5.25
CA GLN A 345 -21.83 -2.26 -5.76
C GLN A 345 -20.47 -2.91 -6.01
N LEU A 346 -19.51 -2.17 -6.59
CA LEU A 346 -18.17 -2.70 -6.81
C LEU A 346 -17.40 -2.91 -5.49
N THR A 347 -17.56 -1.99 -4.55
CA THR A 347 -16.96 -2.11 -3.22
C THR A 347 -17.55 -3.28 -2.45
N GLU A 348 -18.86 -3.42 -2.41
CA GLU A 348 -19.54 -4.53 -1.74
C GLU A 348 -19.19 -5.89 -2.33
N ARG A 349 -18.96 -5.95 -3.63
CA ARG A 349 -18.73 -7.22 -4.32
C ARG A 349 -17.25 -7.61 -4.42
N TRP A 350 -16.34 -6.65 -4.63
CA TRP A 350 -14.97 -6.97 -5.00
C TRP A 350 -13.87 -6.16 -4.29
N SER A 351 -14.12 -5.05 -3.62
CA SER A 351 -13.02 -4.36 -2.97
C SER A 351 -12.82 -4.86 -1.55
N GLY A 352 -11.66 -5.42 -1.28
CA GLY A 352 -11.19 -5.71 0.08
C GLY A 352 -10.75 -4.45 0.85
N TYR A 353 -10.87 -3.26 0.26
CA TYR A 353 -10.49 -1.97 0.81
C TYR A 353 -11.50 -0.89 0.47
N VAL A 354 -11.99 -0.23 1.51
CA VAL A 354 -12.49 1.13 1.41
C VAL A 354 -11.39 2.04 1.99
N ILE A 355 -10.68 2.73 1.13
CA ILE A 355 -9.93 3.92 1.50
C ILE A 355 -10.77 5.11 1.05
#